data_b50a8cd07799dfee1e1c15ec7d1f6fb0
#
_entry.id   b50a8cd07799dfee1e1c15ec7d1f6fb0
#
_cell.length_a   1.000
_cell.length_b   1.000
_cell.length_c   1.000
_cell.angle_alpha   90.00
_cell.angle_beta   90.00
_cell.angle_gamma   90.00
#
_symmetry.space_group_name_H-M   'P 1'
#
loop_
_entity.id
_entity.type
_entity.pdbx_description
1 polymer ?
#
loop_
_entity_poly.entity_id
_entity_poly.type
_entity_poly.pdbx_seq_one_letter_code
_entity_poly.pdbx_strand_id
1 'polypeptide(L)'
;MKRFFAFFVAVIILYFAVTASAQSKPPLRLLQTIPLPDLKPGDFDHFAVDLAGNRLFLTGEANNAVLVMDMRTNKLIHTIADVDEPHSMLFLPAAKQLWVVAGGDGTVKIFDSATYAPIETLKVTEGADSSMYDPAKHLFYIAAGGSDAKLTYSLINIVDTSTRKKVGDIKVDSANIEAMAIEKNGPRIFANIRDKSLVGVIDREKKTVTATWPLGDFHGNTPLTYDEATHRIFLAGRKPPALVVLDSESGKIVTSLPTAEMTDDMTFDPASKRIYVACNDFTVVYLEKDADHFEELGRVPTGFRAKTAILVPQLKRFYVAAPRHESDMAGVKVYEVQ
;
A
#
# COMPACT_ATOMS: atom_id res chain seq x y z
N MET A 1 58.80 69.10 -20.16
CA MET A 1 57.48 68.48 -20.55
C MET A 1 57.39 67.14 -19.91
N LYS A 2 56.60 67.01 -18.84
CA LYS A 2 56.36 65.71 -18.11
C LYS A 2 54.95 65.24 -18.51
N ARG A 3 54.87 64.10 -19.17
CA ARG A 3 53.58 63.41 -19.52
C ARG A 3 53.14 62.54 -18.36
N PHE A 4 52.01 62.82 -17.75
CA PHE A 4 51.30 61.93 -16.80
C PHE A 4 50.44 60.97 -17.58
N PHE A 5 50.74 59.68 -17.37
CA PHE A 5 49.84 58.57 -17.81
C PHE A 5 48.90 58.28 -16.65
N ALA A 6 47.59 58.45 -16.85
CA ALA A 6 46.55 58.03 -15.90
C ALA A 6 46.09 56.61 -16.29
N PHE A 7 46.29 55.62 -15.38
CA PHE A 7 45.76 54.32 -15.50
C PHE A 7 44.33 54.25 -14.95
N PHE A 8 43.35 53.98 -15.80
CA PHE A 8 41.99 53.69 -15.38
C PHE A 8 41.91 52.19 -15.08
N VAL A 9 41.67 51.79 -13.80
CA VAL A 9 41.36 50.43 -13.40
C VAL A 9 39.83 50.29 -13.40
N ALA A 10 39.30 49.58 -14.39
CA ALA A 10 37.87 49.22 -14.41
C ALA A 10 37.64 48.01 -13.48
N VAL A 11 36.95 48.24 -12.37
CA VAL A 11 36.51 47.18 -11.46
C VAL A 11 35.20 46.60 -12.03
N ILE A 12 35.29 45.39 -12.59
CA ILE A 12 34.10 44.60 -13.02
C ILE A 12 33.53 43.90 -11.78
N ILE A 13 32.41 44.37 -11.25
CA ILE A 13 31.66 43.70 -10.19
C ILE A 13 30.78 42.64 -10.85
N LEU A 14 31.17 41.37 -10.75
CA LEU A 14 30.31 40.25 -11.12
C LEU A 14 29.24 40.05 -10.04
N TYR A 15 28.00 40.39 -10.36
CA TYR A 15 26.84 39.98 -9.55
C TYR A 15 26.55 38.51 -9.79
N PHE A 16 26.92 37.64 -8.84
CA PHE A 16 26.38 36.29 -8.77
C PHE A 16 24.94 36.37 -8.26
N ALA A 17 23.97 36.23 -9.15
CA ALA A 17 22.60 36.04 -8.77
C ALA A 17 22.48 34.60 -8.19
N VAL A 18 22.50 34.48 -6.86
CA VAL A 18 22.11 33.26 -6.17
C VAL A 18 20.61 33.12 -6.37
N THR A 19 20.20 32.32 -7.35
CA THR A 19 18.82 31.88 -7.45
C THR A 19 18.55 30.97 -6.27
N ALA A 20 17.91 31.46 -5.21
CA ALA A 20 17.35 30.68 -4.16
C ALA A 20 16.29 29.77 -4.82
N SER A 21 16.62 28.51 -5.05
CA SER A 21 15.65 27.49 -5.39
C SER A 21 14.66 27.42 -4.22
N ALA A 22 13.43 27.83 -4.46
CA ALA A 22 12.36 27.67 -3.47
C ALA A 22 12.25 26.16 -3.21
N GLN A 23 12.73 25.73 -2.05
CA GLN A 23 12.65 24.34 -1.64
C GLN A 23 11.17 23.99 -1.53
N SER A 24 10.68 23.15 -2.42
CA SER A 24 9.29 22.69 -2.40
C SER A 24 9.00 22.06 -1.03
N LYS A 25 7.84 22.37 -0.47
CA LYS A 25 7.44 21.76 0.82
C LYS A 25 7.42 20.25 0.64
N PRO A 26 7.90 19.47 1.63
CA PRO A 26 7.84 18.02 1.55
C PRO A 26 6.37 17.58 1.43
N PRO A 27 6.06 16.54 0.63
CA PRO A 27 4.68 16.12 0.39
C PRO A 27 3.97 15.60 1.65
N LEU A 28 4.74 15.18 2.66
CA LEU A 28 4.24 14.70 3.95
C LEU A 28 5.01 15.40 5.08
N ARG A 29 4.31 15.83 6.11
CA ARG A 29 4.88 16.44 7.32
C ARG A 29 4.54 15.59 8.54
N LEU A 30 5.55 15.06 9.21
CA LEU A 30 5.35 14.29 10.46
C LEU A 30 4.68 15.18 11.51
N LEU A 31 3.58 14.71 12.08
CA LEU A 31 2.88 15.36 13.19
C LEU A 31 3.28 14.73 14.54
N GLN A 32 3.23 13.41 14.61
CA GLN A 32 3.55 12.65 15.81
C GLN A 32 3.74 11.16 15.50
N THR A 33 4.18 10.42 16.50
CA THR A 33 4.23 8.96 16.48
C THR A 33 3.33 8.42 17.61
N ILE A 34 2.48 7.45 17.29
CA ILE A 34 1.72 6.67 18.27
C ILE A 34 2.64 5.55 18.74
N PRO A 35 3.09 5.52 19.99
CA PRO A 35 4.02 4.50 20.47
C PRO A 35 3.31 3.15 20.67
N LEU A 36 4.02 2.06 20.35
CA LEU A 36 3.57 0.68 20.52
C LEU A 36 4.65 -0.10 21.32
N PRO A 37 4.85 0.21 22.60
CA PRO A 37 6.01 -0.24 23.39
C PRO A 37 6.03 -1.75 23.62
N ASP A 38 4.86 -2.38 23.70
CA ASP A 38 4.72 -3.77 24.15
C ASP A 38 4.84 -4.78 23.00
N LEU A 39 5.01 -4.31 21.76
CA LEU A 39 5.14 -5.18 20.60
C LEU A 39 6.53 -5.80 20.50
N LYS A 40 6.55 -7.07 20.14
CA LYS A 40 7.77 -7.79 19.76
C LYS A 40 8.30 -7.24 18.43
N PRO A 41 9.61 -7.37 18.15
CA PRO A 41 10.15 -7.11 16.82
C PRO A 41 9.44 -7.96 15.75
N GLY A 42 9.21 -7.38 14.60
CA GLY A 42 8.57 -8.03 13.45
C GLY A 42 7.74 -7.06 12.66
N ASP A 43 7.29 -7.50 11.49
CA ASP A 43 6.59 -6.67 10.54
C ASP A 43 5.13 -6.41 10.93
N PHE A 44 4.63 -5.33 10.40
CA PHE A 44 3.22 -5.03 10.22
C PHE A 44 2.86 -5.33 8.77
N ASP A 45 1.55 -5.55 8.50
CA ASP A 45 1.15 -5.82 7.14
C ASP A 45 0.17 -4.78 6.58
N HIS A 46 -1.08 -4.72 7.02
CA HIS A 46 -2.05 -3.78 6.44
C HIS A 46 -2.83 -2.97 7.48
N PHE A 47 -3.39 -1.86 6.99
CA PHE A 47 -4.32 -1.03 7.74
C PHE A 47 -5.76 -1.18 7.24
N ALA A 48 -6.74 -0.91 8.13
CA ALA A 48 -8.11 -0.62 7.78
C ALA A 48 -8.63 0.59 8.56
N VAL A 49 -9.64 1.30 8.06
CA VAL A 49 -10.14 2.54 8.64
C VAL A 49 -11.64 2.48 8.88
N ASP A 50 -12.05 2.87 10.07
CA ASP A 50 -13.42 3.25 10.40
C ASP A 50 -13.49 4.76 10.63
N LEU A 51 -13.83 5.50 9.58
CA LEU A 51 -13.94 6.96 9.66
C LEU A 51 -15.01 7.43 10.63
N ALA A 52 -16.16 6.78 10.65
CA ALA A 52 -17.28 7.17 11.51
C ALA A 52 -16.98 6.95 12.99
N GLY A 53 -16.31 5.84 13.32
CA GLY A 53 -15.86 5.52 14.66
C GLY A 53 -14.52 6.16 15.05
N ASN A 54 -13.87 6.88 14.14
CA ASN A 54 -12.51 7.44 14.31
C ASN A 54 -11.46 6.38 14.69
N ARG A 55 -11.53 5.18 14.10
CA ARG A 55 -10.63 4.08 14.42
C ARG A 55 -9.75 3.71 13.23
N LEU A 56 -8.50 3.45 13.56
CA LEU A 56 -7.51 2.89 12.65
C LEU A 56 -7.14 1.49 13.17
N PHE A 57 -7.23 0.49 12.31
CA PHE A 57 -6.84 -0.88 12.58
C PHE A 57 -5.52 -1.16 11.87
N LEU A 58 -4.63 -1.91 12.52
CA LEU A 58 -3.33 -2.31 11.98
C LEU A 58 -3.05 -3.77 12.33
N THR A 59 -2.72 -4.59 11.37
CA THR A 59 -2.27 -5.96 11.60
C THR A 59 -0.82 -5.96 12.06
N GLY A 60 -0.59 -6.57 13.22
CA GLY A 60 0.74 -6.88 13.73
C GLY A 60 1.04 -8.35 13.45
N GLU A 61 1.47 -8.65 12.24
CA GLU A 61 1.71 -10.00 11.72
C GLU A 61 2.51 -10.85 12.71
N ALA A 62 3.73 -10.43 13.02
CA ALA A 62 4.62 -11.14 13.96
C ALA A 62 4.13 -11.14 15.42
N ASN A 63 3.08 -10.40 15.75
CA ASN A 63 2.49 -10.30 17.07
C ASN A 63 1.16 -11.03 17.21
N ASN A 64 0.66 -11.65 16.14
CA ASN A 64 -0.61 -12.37 16.10
C ASN A 64 -1.79 -11.54 16.62
N ALA A 65 -1.82 -10.26 16.26
CA ALA A 65 -2.77 -9.31 16.81
C ALA A 65 -3.19 -8.22 15.82
N VAL A 66 -4.39 -7.68 16.04
CA VAL A 66 -4.81 -6.43 15.40
C VAL A 66 -4.83 -5.31 16.43
N LEU A 67 -4.15 -4.22 16.12
CA LEU A 67 -4.05 -3.04 16.95
C LEU A 67 -5.14 -2.06 16.57
N VAL A 68 -5.85 -1.51 17.53
CA VAL A 68 -6.91 -0.53 17.34
C VAL A 68 -6.50 0.82 17.92
N MET A 69 -6.44 1.83 17.08
CA MET A 69 -6.05 3.19 17.48
C MET A 69 -7.21 4.17 17.27
N ASP A 70 -7.35 5.12 18.19
CA ASP A 70 -8.26 6.26 18.04
C ASP A 70 -7.54 7.37 17.25
N MET A 71 -8.07 7.73 16.07
CA MET A 71 -7.46 8.72 15.17
C MET A 71 -7.61 10.17 15.65
N ARG A 72 -8.46 10.48 16.64
CA ARG A 72 -8.59 11.82 17.21
C ARG A 72 -7.54 12.06 18.29
N THR A 73 -7.34 11.06 19.15
CA THR A 73 -6.40 11.13 20.26
C THR A 73 -5.03 10.61 19.89
N ASN A 74 -4.92 9.89 18.78
CA ASN A 74 -3.72 9.20 18.32
C ASN A 74 -3.12 8.30 19.41
N LYS A 75 -3.96 7.40 19.95
CA LYS A 75 -3.57 6.44 21.00
C LYS A 75 -4.02 5.05 20.63
N LEU A 76 -3.23 4.05 21.00
CA LEU A 76 -3.69 2.66 21.05
C LEU A 76 -4.79 2.56 22.10
N ILE A 77 -5.96 2.03 21.71
CA ILE A 77 -7.12 1.90 22.58
C ILE A 77 -7.51 0.44 22.84
N HIS A 78 -7.10 -0.48 21.98
CA HIS A 78 -7.39 -1.90 22.12
C HIS A 78 -6.42 -2.75 21.30
N THR A 79 -6.29 -4.04 21.68
CA THR A 79 -5.56 -5.05 20.94
C THR A 79 -6.45 -6.29 20.85
N ILE A 80 -6.78 -6.72 19.63
CA ILE A 80 -7.46 -7.97 19.35
C ILE A 80 -6.37 -9.04 19.22
N ALA A 81 -6.25 -9.91 20.20
CA ALA A 81 -5.26 -10.97 20.25
C ALA A 81 -5.74 -12.25 19.53
N ASP A 82 -4.84 -13.24 19.45
CA ASP A 82 -5.12 -14.58 18.94
C ASP A 82 -5.61 -14.63 17.48
N VAL A 83 -5.05 -13.74 16.66
CA VAL A 83 -5.20 -13.78 15.20
C VAL A 83 -3.88 -14.25 14.60
N ASP A 84 -3.83 -15.46 14.09
CA ASP A 84 -2.61 -16.13 13.65
C ASP A 84 -2.11 -15.53 12.33
N GLU A 85 -0.93 -14.90 12.35
CA GLU A 85 -0.34 -14.16 11.23
C GLU A 85 -1.39 -13.29 10.48
N PRO A 86 -1.94 -12.21 11.12
CA PRO A 86 -2.94 -11.39 10.48
C PRO A 86 -2.31 -10.53 9.37
N HIS A 87 -2.89 -10.60 8.18
CA HIS A 87 -2.48 -9.84 7.00
C HIS A 87 -3.47 -8.74 6.66
N SER A 88 -4.33 -8.94 5.68
CA SER A 88 -5.27 -7.92 5.25
C SER A 88 -6.55 -7.85 6.08
N MET A 89 -7.25 -6.72 5.98
CA MET A 89 -8.49 -6.48 6.71
C MET A 89 -9.54 -5.82 5.83
N LEU A 90 -10.81 -6.12 6.12
CA LEU A 90 -11.96 -5.43 5.56
C LEU A 90 -12.85 -4.90 6.69
N PHE A 91 -13.07 -3.59 6.73
CA PHE A 91 -14.05 -2.98 7.61
C PHE A 91 -15.37 -2.76 6.87
N LEU A 92 -16.46 -3.30 7.39
CA LEU A 92 -17.81 -3.17 6.86
C LEU A 92 -18.67 -2.29 7.79
N PRO A 93 -18.78 -0.98 7.52
CA PRO A 93 -19.43 -0.04 8.45
C PRO A 93 -20.91 -0.32 8.66
N ALA A 94 -21.65 -0.69 7.62
CA ALA A 94 -23.08 -0.98 7.72
C ALA A 94 -23.37 -2.23 8.58
N ALA A 95 -22.49 -3.23 8.51
CA ALA A 95 -22.60 -4.44 9.32
C ALA A 95 -21.94 -4.30 10.69
N LYS A 96 -21.18 -3.21 10.95
CA LYS A 96 -20.35 -2.99 12.14
C LYS A 96 -19.39 -4.16 12.38
N GLN A 97 -18.73 -4.62 11.31
CA GLN A 97 -17.84 -5.77 11.35
C GLN A 97 -16.43 -5.43 10.87
N LEU A 98 -15.45 -5.97 11.56
CA LEU A 98 -14.06 -6.04 11.12
C LEU A 98 -13.76 -7.50 10.73
N TRP A 99 -13.38 -7.71 9.49
CA TRP A 99 -12.96 -8.99 8.94
C TRP A 99 -11.44 -8.99 8.85
N VAL A 100 -10.81 -9.99 9.42
CA VAL A 100 -9.34 -10.09 9.46
C VAL A 100 -8.92 -11.38 8.78
N VAL A 101 -8.10 -11.28 7.76
CA VAL A 101 -7.49 -12.42 7.07
C VAL A 101 -6.31 -12.89 7.92
N ALA A 102 -6.34 -14.16 8.34
CA ALA A 102 -5.30 -14.80 9.12
C ALA A 102 -4.61 -15.87 8.25
N GLY A 103 -3.36 -15.58 7.85
CA GLY A 103 -2.58 -16.42 6.93
C GLY A 103 -2.13 -17.71 7.55
N GLY A 104 -1.70 -17.69 8.80
CA GLY A 104 -1.13 -18.83 9.50
C GLY A 104 -2.09 -20.00 9.63
N ASP A 105 -3.36 -19.74 9.94
CA ASP A 105 -4.38 -20.77 10.08
C ASP A 105 -5.36 -20.88 8.89
N GLY A 106 -5.20 -20.04 7.86
CA GLY A 106 -6.05 -20.02 6.67
C GLY A 106 -7.51 -19.75 7.02
N THR A 107 -7.75 -18.65 7.75
CA THR A 107 -9.10 -18.24 8.15
C THR A 107 -9.36 -16.76 7.89
N VAL A 108 -10.65 -16.41 7.89
CA VAL A 108 -11.10 -15.02 8.04
C VAL A 108 -11.86 -14.94 9.35
N LYS A 109 -11.33 -14.18 10.30
CA LYS A 109 -11.96 -13.95 11.61
C LYS A 109 -12.79 -12.68 11.56
N ILE A 110 -14.05 -12.78 11.95
CA ILE A 110 -15.02 -11.67 11.91
C ILE A 110 -15.27 -11.21 13.34
N PHE A 111 -15.10 -9.92 13.59
CA PHE A 111 -15.30 -9.30 14.90
C PHE A 111 -16.40 -8.23 14.82
N ASP A 112 -17.16 -8.08 15.91
CA ASP A 112 -17.96 -6.87 16.13
C ASP A 112 -17.01 -5.68 16.30
N SER A 113 -17.17 -4.67 15.49
CA SER A 113 -16.22 -3.56 15.47
C SER A 113 -16.32 -2.62 16.67
N ALA A 114 -17.40 -2.66 17.44
CA ALA A 114 -17.58 -1.82 18.62
C ALA A 114 -17.03 -2.48 19.91
N THR A 115 -17.25 -3.79 20.05
CA THR A 115 -16.88 -4.55 21.24
C THR A 115 -15.62 -5.39 21.03
N TYR A 116 -15.21 -5.58 19.78
CA TYR A 116 -14.11 -6.47 19.34
C TYR A 116 -14.35 -7.95 19.68
N ALA A 117 -15.57 -8.30 20.05
CA ALA A 117 -15.95 -9.68 20.30
C ALA A 117 -15.95 -10.49 18.99
N PRO A 118 -15.49 -11.75 19.00
CA PRO A 118 -15.55 -12.62 17.84
C PRO A 118 -17.00 -12.94 17.48
N ILE A 119 -17.34 -12.87 16.19
CA ILE A 119 -18.65 -13.22 15.65
C ILE A 119 -18.60 -14.58 14.99
N GLU A 120 -17.63 -14.79 14.11
CA GLU A 120 -17.53 -15.98 13.27
C GLU A 120 -16.11 -16.16 12.74
N THR A 121 -15.74 -17.39 12.42
CA THR A 121 -14.48 -17.73 11.74
C THR A 121 -14.82 -18.53 10.49
N LEU A 122 -14.38 -18.03 9.33
CA LEU A 122 -14.58 -18.69 8.04
C LEU A 122 -13.28 -19.37 7.63
N LYS A 123 -13.36 -20.61 7.14
CA LYS A 123 -12.20 -21.30 6.59
C LYS A 123 -11.97 -20.85 5.14
N VAL A 124 -10.75 -20.44 4.84
CA VAL A 124 -10.22 -20.16 3.51
C VAL A 124 -8.99 -21.02 3.26
N THR A 125 -8.29 -20.83 2.18
CA THR A 125 -7.04 -21.54 1.91
C THR A 125 -5.93 -20.99 2.80
N GLU A 126 -5.03 -21.85 3.29
CA GLU A 126 -3.83 -21.46 4.05
C GLU A 126 -2.94 -20.52 3.22
N GLY A 127 -2.11 -19.73 3.87
CA GLY A 127 -1.31 -18.68 3.23
C GLY A 127 -2.20 -17.57 2.66
N ALA A 128 -3.30 -17.24 3.34
CA ALA A 128 -4.19 -16.15 2.98
C ALA A 128 -3.54 -14.80 3.34
N ASP A 129 -3.46 -13.89 2.39
CA ASP A 129 -2.67 -12.67 2.50
C ASP A 129 -3.44 -11.45 1.96
N SER A 130 -3.08 -10.99 0.79
CA SER A 130 -3.66 -9.81 0.15
C SER A 130 -5.14 -9.99 -0.16
N SER A 131 -5.90 -8.91 -0.02
CA SER A 131 -7.32 -8.97 -0.29
C SER A 131 -7.87 -7.70 -0.93
N MET A 132 -9.05 -7.82 -1.53
CA MET A 132 -9.78 -6.70 -2.08
C MET A 132 -11.29 -6.92 -1.98
N TYR A 133 -12.05 -5.86 -1.91
CA TYR A 133 -13.50 -5.91 -1.75
C TYR A 133 -14.24 -5.28 -2.93
N ASP A 134 -15.22 -6.00 -3.46
CA ASP A 134 -16.20 -5.48 -4.42
C ASP A 134 -17.49 -5.08 -3.68
N PRO A 135 -17.69 -3.78 -3.38
CA PRO A 135 -18.86 -3.35 -2.63
C PRO A 135 -20.17 -3.47 -3.43
N ALA A 136 -20.10 -3.48 -4.77
CA ALA A 136 -21.27 -3.60 -5.62
C ALA A 136 -21.85 -5.03 -5.63
N LYS A 137 -20.98 -6.03 -5.47
CA LYS A 137 -21.37 -7.45 -5.45
C LYS A 137 -21.30 -8.07 -4.05
N HIS A 138 -20.85 -7.34 -3.04
CA HIS A 138 -20.59 -7.83 -1.68
C HIS A 138 -19.60 -9.00 -1.64
N LEU A 139 -18.61 -9.01 -2.55
CA LEU A 139 -17.62 -10.08 -2.66
C LEU A 139 -16.26 -9.64 -2.15
N PHE A 140 -15.70 -10.45 -1.26
CA PHE A 140 -14.37 -10.29 -0.72
C PHE A 140 -13.46 -11.32 -1.37
N TYR A 141 -12.45 -10.84 -2.10
CA TYR A 141 -11.46 -11.63 -2.82
C TYR A 141 -10.19 -11.69 -1.99
N ILE A 142 -9.67 -12.89 -1.74
CA ILE A 142 -8.53 -13.12 -0.86
C ILE A 142 -7.53 -13.99 -1.60
N ALA A 143 -6.33 -13.47 -1.85
CA ALA A 143 -5.22 -14.26 -2.38
C ALA A 143 -4.72 -15.21 -1.29
N ALA A 144 -4.52 -16.48 -1.63
CA ALA A 144 -4.14 -17.51 -0.69
C ALA A 144 -3.45 -18.67 -1.41
N GLY A 145 -2.90 -19.63 -0.69
CA GLY A 145 -2.21 -20.76 -1.27
C GLY A 145 -0.73 -20.44 -1.57
N GLY A 146 -0.23 -20.98 -2.67
CA GLY A 146 1.14 -20.75 -3.09
C GLY A 146 2.19 -21.34 -2.14
N SER A 147 3.35 -20.67 -2.06
CA SER A 147 4.50 -21.13 -1.26
C SER A 147 4.16 -21.31 0.23
N ASP A 148 3.37 -20.42 0.79
CA ASP A 148 3.04 -20.42 2.22
C ASP A 148 2.14 -21.59 2.61
N ALA A 149 1.28 -22.02 1.69
CA ALA A 149 0.52 -23.26 1.81
C ALA A 149 1.24 -24.49 1.22
N LYS A 150 2.51 -24.37 0.81
CA LYS A 150 3.30 -25.42 0.13
C LYS A 150 2.66 -25.93 -1.16
N LEU A 151 1.96 -25.03 -1.87
CA LEU A 151 1.35 -25.29 -3.17
C LEU A 151 2.17 -24.64 -4.29
N THR A 152 2.10 -25.21 -5.49
CA THR A 152 2.70 -24.65 -6.71
C THR A 152 1.78 -23.68 -7.44
N TYR A 153 0.61 -23.43 -6.90
CA TYR A 153 -0.40 -22.53 -7.43
C TYR A 153 -1.07 -21.76 -6.30
N SER A 154 -1.60 -20.60 -6.63
CA SER A 154 -2.40 -19.81 -5.71
C SER A 154 -3.89 -19.88 -6.06
N LEU A 155 -4.72 -19.51 -5.09
CA LEU A 155 -6.15 -19.35 -5.22
C LEU A 155 -6.55 -17.94 -4.82
N ILE A 156 -7.45 -17.33 -5.56
CA ILE A 156 -8.17 -16.17 -5.06
C ILE A 156 -9.50 -16.68 -4.53
N ASN A 157 -9.61 -16.81 -3.21
CA ASN A 157 -10.83 -17.25 -2.54
C ASN A 157 -11.88 -16.14 -2.63
N ILE A 158 -13.11 -16.49 -2.95
CA ILE A 158 -14.23 -15.55 -3.08
C ILE A 158 -15.20 -15.79 -1.93
N VAL A 159 -15.37 -14.80 -1.06
CA VAL A 159 -16.27 -14.86 0.08
C VAL A 159 -17.39 -13.84 -0.10
N ASP A 160 -18.64 -14.28 -0.03
CA ASP A 160 -19.80 -13.40 0.02
C ASP A 160 -19.96 -12.85 1.43
N THR A 161 -19.81 -11.54 1.58
CA THR A 161 -19.86 -10.88 2.89
C THR A 161 -21.27 -10.78 3.47
N SER A 162 -22.32 -10.88 2.64
CA SER A 162 -23.71 -10.84 3.09
C SER A 162 -24.13 -12.18 3.71
N THR A 163 -23.66 -13.30 3.13
CA THR A 163 -23.96 -14.64 3.61
C THR A 163 -22.88 -15.22 4.49
N ARG A 164 -21.69 -14.60 4.54
CA ARG A 164 -20.48 -15.07 5.23
C ARG A 164 -20.05 -16.45 4.77
N LYS A 165 -20.10 -16.71 3.46
CA LYS A 165 -19.75 -18.01 2.89
C LYS A 165 -18.72 -17.86 1.78
N LYS A 166 -17.79 -18.79 1.73
CA LYS A 166 -16.94 -18.96 0.55
C LYS A 166 -17.80 -19.47 -0.60
N VAL A 167 -17.82 -18.75 -1.71
CA VAL A 167 -18.69 -18.99 -2.87
C VAL A 167 -17.92 -19.43 -4.12
N GLY A 168 -16.60 -19.52 -4.02
CA GLY A 168 -15.75 -20.02 -5.11
C GLY A 168 -14.30 -19.67 -4.96
N ASP A 169 -13.54 -20.08 -5.96
CA ASP A 169 -12.12 -19.80 -6.08
C ASP A 169 -11.79 -19.47 -7.52
N ILE A 170 -10.73 -18.68 -7.71
CA ILE A 170 -10.05 -18.50 -9.00
C ILE A 170 -8.66 -19.06 -8.86
N LYS A 171 -8.32 -20.07 -9.67
CA LYS A 171 -6.98 -20.64 -9.66
C LYS A 171 -6.04 -19.80 -10.52
N VAL A 172 -4.87 -19.49 -9.97
CA VAL A 172 -3.78 -18.80 -10.65
C VAL A 172 -2.55 -19.68 -10.63
N ASP A 173 -1.96 -19.90 -11.80
CA ASP A 173 -0.73 -20.70 -11.95
C ASP A 173 0.48 -19.85 -11.51
N SER A 174 0.65 -19.74 -10.20
CA SER A 174 1.69 -18.95 -9.54
C SER A 174 1.82 -19.39 -8.10
N ALA A 175 3.02 -19.40 -7.56
CA ALA A 175 3.28 -19.69 -6.16
C ALA A 175 3.21 -18.44 -5.25
N ASN A 176 3.00 -17.26 -5.84
CA ASN A 176 2.90 -16.02 -5.04
C ASN A 176 2.09 -14.96 -5.79
N ILE A 177 0.92 -14.62 -5.24
CA ILE A 177 0.10 -13.47 -5.63
C ILE A 177 0.19 -12.43 -4.52
N GLU A 178 0.51 -11.22 -4.90
CA GLU A 178 0.55 -10.05 -4.01
C GLU A 178 -0.69 -9.16 -4.22
N ALA A 179 -0.54 -7.84 -4.14
CA ALA A 179 -1.65 -6.91 -4.26
C ALA A 179 -2.49 -7.08 -5.52
N MET A 180 -3.77 -6.81 -5.37
CA MET A 180 -4.78 -6.85 -6.42
C MET A 180 -5.54 -5.53 -6.51
N ALA A 181 -6.01 -5.17 -7.71
CA ALA A 181 -6.94 -4.06 -7.93
C ALA A 181 -8.11 -4.49 -8.80
N ILE A 182 -9.29 -3.91 -8.55
CA ILE A 182 -10.54 -4.26 -9.23
C ILE A 182 -11.03 -3.11 -10.08
N GLU A 183 -11.51 -3.40 -11.28
CA GLU A 183 -12.30 -2.46 -12.06
C GLU A 183 -13.67 -2.24 -11.41
N LYS A 184 -14.07 -0.99 -11.28
CA LYS A 184 -15.42 -0.63 -10.81
C LYS A 184 -16.47 -0.85 -11.90
N ASN A 185 -16.11 -0.49 -13.15
CA ASN A 185 -17.00 -0.49 -14.29
C ASN A 185 -16.75 -1.64 -15.28
N GLY A 186 -15.93 -2.62 -14.90
CA GLY A 186 -15.59 -3.78 -15.74
C GLY A 186 -15.45 -5.07 -14.93
N PRO A 187 -15.24 -6.20 -15.60
CA PRO A 187 -15.12 -7.50 -14.94
C PRO A 187 -13.70 -7.82 -14.47
N ARG A 188 -12.69 -6.96 -14.72
CA ARG A 188 -11.29 -7.32 -14.53
C ARG A 188 -10.84 -7.14 -13.09
N ILE A 189 -9.98 -8.05 -12.66
CA ILE A 189 -9.07 -7.92 -11.52
C ILE A 189 -7.66 -7.92 -12.11
N PHE A 190 -6.83 -6.97 -11.69
CA PHE A 190 -5.40 -6.96 -11.94
C PHE A 190 -4.69 -7.48 -10.70
N ALA A 191 -3.80 -8.45 -10.84
CA ALA A 191 -3.10 -9.08 -9.74
C ALA A 191 -1.59 -9.15 -10.01
N ASN A 192 -0.78 -8.77 -9.03
CA ASN A 192 0.65 -8.99 -9.09
C ASN A 192 0.97 -10.48 -8.92
N ILE A 193 1.52 -11.10 -9.95
CA ILE A 193 2.08 -12.45 -9.96
C ILE A 193 3.58 -12.33 -9.74
N ARG A 194 3.98 -12.27 -8.47
CA ARG A 194 5.30 -11.84 -8.05
C ARG A 194 6.41 -12.80 -8.43
N ASP A 195 6.23 -14.09 -8.22
CA ASP A 195 7.23 -15.12 -8.52
C ASP A 195 7.57 -15.22 -10.01
N LYS A 196 6.64 -14.78 -10.87
CA LYS A 196 6.80 -14.79 -12.34
C LYS A 196 7.06 -13.40 -12.93
N SER A 197 7.05 -12.34 -12.12
CA SER A 197 7.21 -10.95 -12.57
C SER A 197 6.20 -10.57 -13.66
N LEU A 198 4.92 -10.87 -13.40
CA LEU A 198 3.80 -10.63 -14.30
C LEU A 198 2.71 -9.83 -13.60
N VAL A 199 1.86 -9.18 -14.38
CA VAL A 199 0.50 -8.78 -13.96
C VAL A 199 -0.49 -9.76 -14.58
N GLY A 200 -1.29 -10.41 -13.76
CA GLY A 200 -2.41 -11.24 -14.19
C GLY A 200 -3.66 -10.40 -14.43
N VAL A 201 -4.33 -10.64 -15.55
CA VAL A 201 -5.65 -10.10 -15.85
C VAL A 201 -6.68 -11.20 -15.64
N ILE A 202 -7.57 -11.00 -14.71
CA ILE A 202 -8.52 -12.00 -14.26
C ILE A 202 -9.93 -11.50 -14.56
N ASP A 203 -10.71 -12.30 -15.26
CA ASP A 203 -12.15 -12.07 -15.42
C ASP A 203 -12.86 -12.65 -14.18
N ARG A 204 -13.37 -11.78 -13.30
CA ARG A 204 -14.01 -12.19 -12.04
C ARG A 204 -15.36 -12.88 -12.24
N GLU A 205 -16.01 -12.66 -13.38
CA GLU A 205 -17.30 -13.30 -13.70
C GLU A 205 -17.09 -14.72 -14.23
N LYS A 206 -16.10 -14.89 -15.11
CA LYS A 206 -15.71 -16.22 -15.63
C LYS A 206 -14.82 -16.98 -14.63
N LYS A 207 -14.31 -16.30 -13.60
CA LYS A 207 -13.40 -16.85 -12.59
C LYS A 207 -12.14 -17.49 -13.20
N THR A 208 -11.53 -16.78 -14.14
CA THR A 208 -10.35 -17.28 -14.86
C THR A 208 -9.36 -16.17 -15.18
N VAL A 209 -8.07 -16.54 -15.25
CA VAL A 209 -7.02 -15.68 -15.79
C VAL A 209 -7.19 -15.63 -17.30
N THR A 210 -7.34 -14.44 -17.85
CA THR A 210 -7.57 -14.22 -19.31
C THR A 210 -6.32 -13.75 -20.02
N ALA A 211 -5.40 -13.10 -19.31
CA ALA A 211 -4.12 -12.67 -19.85
C ALA A 211 -3.08 -12.54 -18.73
N THR A 212 -1.81 -12.55 -19.13
CA THR A 212 -0.68 -12.20 -18.25
C THR A 212 0.24 -11.25 -18.99
N TRP A 213 0.71 -10.22 -18.31
CA TRP A 213 1.55 -9.17 -18.89
C TRP A 213 2.93 -9.19 -18.23
N PRO A 214 4.01 -9.40 -18.99
CA PRO A 214 5.36 -9.41 -18.46
C PRO A 214 5.83 -8.00 -18.10
N LEU A 215 6.57 -7.91 -17.01
CA LEU A 215 7.12 -6.65 -16.51
C LEU A 215 8.55 -6.36 -17.02
N GLY A 216 9.04 -7.14 -18.00
CA GLY A 216 10.39 -6.97 -18.55
C GLY A 216 11.46 -7.16 -17.48
N ASP A 217 12.28 -6.13 -17.28
CA ASP A 217 13.39 -6.17 -16.32
C ASP A 217 12.98 -5.89 -14.86
N PHE A 218 11.67 -5.64 -14.59
CA PHE A 218 11.18 -5.37 -13.25
C PHE A 218 10.71 -6.65 -12.56
N HIS A 219 11.21 -6.91 -11.36
CA HIS A 219 10.95 -8.12 -10.60
C HIS A 219 10.51 -7.79 -9.16
N GLY A 220 9.84 -8.77 -8.52
CA GLY A 220 9.40 -8.63 -7.13
C GLY A 220 8.31 -7.58 -6.98
N ASN A 221 7.37 -7.55 -7.92
CA ASN A 221 6.22 -6.66 -7.91
C ASN A 221 5.28 -7.01 -6.75
N THR A 222 5.17 -6.07 -5.78
CA THR A 222 4.43 -6.28 -4.54
C THR A 222 3.20 -5.39 -4.46
N PRO A 223 3.28 -4.04 -4.28
CA PRO A 223 2.08 -3.22 -4.28
C PRO A 223 1.53 -2.99 -5.68
N LEU A 224 0.21 -2.84 -5.75
CA LEU A 224 -0.50 -2.50 -6.98
C LEU A 224 -1.73 -1.66 -6.66
N THR A 225 -1.99 -0.63 -7.46
CA THR A 225 -3.23 0.13 -7.46
C THR A 225 -3.61 0.55 -8.88
N TYR A 226 -4.84 1.02 -9.08
CA TYR A 226 -5.38 1.28 -10.40
C TYR A 226 -6.11 2.63 -10.46
N ASP A 227 -5.76 3.46 -11.44
CA ASP A 227 -6.57 4.61 -11.84
C ASP A 227 -7.43 4.23 -13.06
N GLU A 228 -8.71 4.02 -12.79
CA GLU A 228 -9.68 3.69 -13.84
C GLU A 228 -9.96 4.87 -14.79
N ALA A 229 -9.77 6.10 -14.34
CA ALA A 229 -10.04 7.30 -15.14
C ALA A 229 -9.01 7.50 -16.27
N THR A 230 -7.77 7.14 -16.03
CA THR A 230 -6.68 7.23 -17.02
C THR A 230 -6.30 5.87 -17.62
N HIS A 231 -6.93 4.78 -17.16
CA HIS A 231 -6.59 3.41 -17.51
C HIS A 231 -5.12 3.07 -17.21
N ARG A 232 -4.64 3.46 -16.02
CA ARG A 232 -3.25 3.21 -15.59
C ARG A 232 -3.20 2.32 -14.36
N ILE A 233 -2.41 1.25 -14.49
CA ILE A 233 -2.04 0.40 -13.36
C ILE A 233 -0.71 0.92 -12.83
N PHE A 234 -0.67 1.19 -11.54
CA PHE A 234 0.55 1.52 -10.82
C PHE A 234 0.98 0.31 -10.00
N LEU A 235 2.21 -0.12 -10.16
CA LEU A 235 2.82 -1.14 -9.32
C LEU A 235 4.25 -0.75 -8.97
N ALA A 236 4.82 -1.36 -7.94
CA ALA A 236 6.23 -1.16 -7.66
C ALA A 236 6.98 -2.50 -7.63
N GLY A 237 8.08 -2.54 -8.38
CA GLY A 237 9.04 -3.63 -8.38
C GLY A 237 10.13 -3.39 -7.34
N ARG A 238 10.67 -4.48 -6.79
CA ARG A 238 11.80 -4.42 -5.84
C ARG A 238 13.17 -4.53 -6.52
N LYS A 239 13.21 -5.01 -7.77
CA LYS A 239 14.48 -5.24 -8.52
C LYS A 239 14.29 -4.92 -10.01
N PRO A 240 14.83 -3.80 -10.53
CA PRO A 240 15.30 -2.64 -9.75
C PRO A 240 14.13 -1.98 -8.98
N PRO A 241 14.39 -1.23 -7.89
CA PRO A 241 13.36 -0.49 -7.18
C PRO A 241 12.75 0.59 -8.08
N ALA A 242 11.49 0.40 -8.49
CA ALA A 242 10.82 1.31 -9.42
C ALA A 242 9.31 1.30 -9.23
N LEU A 243 8.69 2.48 -9.34
CA LEU A 243 7.30 2.63 -9.71
C LEU A 243 7.19 2.32 -11.20
N VAL A 244 6.35 1.39 -11.58
CA VAL A 244 6.09 1.01 -12.97
C VAL A 244 4.63 1.32 -13.30
N VAL A 245 4.41 2.00 -14.41
CA VAL A 245 3.09 2.39 -14.88
C VAL A 245 2.76 1.59 -16.13
N LEU A 246 1.64 0.86 -16.11
CA LEU A 246 1.15 0.11 -17.25
C LEU A 246 -0.16 0.70 -17.78
N ASP A 247 -0.35 0.56 -19.07
CA ASP A 247 -1.65 0.72 -19.72
C ASP A 247 -2.54 -0.50 -19.43
N SER A 248 -3.71 -0.30 -18.85
CA SER A 248 -4.59 -1.39 -18.39
C SER A 248 -5.34 -2.11 -19.54
N GLU A 249 -5.25 -1.60 -20.77
CA GLU A 249 -5.88 -2.25 -21.92
C GLU A 249 -4.91 -3.19 -22.65
N SER A 250 -3.65 -2.80 -22.71
CA SER A 250 -2.63 -3.52 -23.49
C SER A 250 -1.58 -4.24 -22.63
N GLY A 251 -1.45 -3.87 -21.35
CA GLY A 251 -0.38 -4.33 -20.47
C GLY A 251 1.00 -3.76 -20.79
N LYS A 252 1.09 -2.80 -21.71
CA LYS A 252 2.36 -2.16 -22.05
C LYS A 252 2.82 -1.25 -20.94
N ILE A 253 4.12 -1.29 -20.64
CA ILE A 253 4.76 -0.33 -19.74
C ILE A 253 4.76 1.03 -20.45
N VAL A 254 4.12 2.01 -19.80
CA VAL A 254 4.06 3.41 -20.24
C VAL A 254 5.34 4.12 -19.82
N THR A 255 5.69 4.00 -18.55
CA THR A 255 6.89 4.60 -17.97
C THR A 255 7.29 3.91 -16.68
N SER A 256 8.47 4.22 -16.18
CA SER A 256 8.92 3.85 -14.84
C SER A 256 9.73 4.97 -14.20
N LEU A 257 9.62 5.10 -12.88
CA LEU A 257 10.36 6.07 -12.09
C LEU A 257 11.09 5.35 -10.95
N PRO A 258 12.32 5.78 -10.59
CA PRO A 258 13.03 5.20 -9.46
C PRO A 258 12.23 5.34 -8.17
N THR A 259 12.16 4.30 -7.33
CA THR A 259 11.60 4.36 -5.98
C THR A 259 12.63 3.97 -4.92
N ALA A 260 12.22 3.80 -3.66
CA ALA A 260 13.07 3.21 -2.64
C ALA A 260 12.88 1.69 -2.60
N GLU A 261 13.77 1.01 -1.88
CA GLU A 261 13.78 -0.45 -1.77
C GLU A 261 12.63 -0.99 -0.92
N MET A 262 12.35 -2.29 -1.04
CA MET A 262 11.39 -3.02 -0.19
C MET A 262 9.99 -2.40 -0.19
N THR A 263 9.48 -2.03 -1.37
CA THR A 263 8.10 -1.55 -1.53
C THR A 263 7.10 -2.61 -1.10
N ASP A 264 6.03 -2.20 -0.40
CA ASP A 264 4.99 -3.10 0.09
C ASP A 264 3.57 -2.52 -0.08
N ASP A 265 3.30 -1.34 0.47
CA ASP A 265 2.02 -0.67 0.28
C ASP A 265 2.10 0.47 -0.75
N MET A 266 1.00 0.65 -1.46
CA MET A 266 0.80 1.75 -2.40
C MET A 266 -0.64 2.24 -2.34
N THR A 267 -0.80 3.55 -2.32
CA THR A 267 -2.13 4.19 -2.41
C THR A 267 -2.12 5.24 -3.52
N PHE A 268 -3.13 5.20 -4.38
CA PHE A 268 -3.43 6.28 -5.31
C PHE A 268 -4.59 7.12 -4.79
N ASP A 269 -4.40 8.43 -4.72
CA ASP A 269 -5.45 9.40 -4.41
C ASP A 269 -5.93 10.08 -5.69
N PRO A 270 -7.09 9.71 -6.23
CA PRO A 270 -7.58 10.27 -7.49
C PRO A 270 -7.93 11.76 -7.38
N ALA A 271 -8.20 12.27 -6.17
CA ALA A 271 -8.55 13.68 -5.98
C ALA A 271 -7.32 14.60 -6.11
N SER A 272 -6.18 14.19 -5.60
CA SER A 272 -4.91 14.93 -5.73
C SER A 272 -4.00 14.40 -6.83
N LYS A 273 -4.38 13.28 -7.49
CA LYS A 273 -3.57 12.56 -8.47
C LYS A 273 -2.19 12.16 -7.94
N ARG A 274 -2.12 11.82 -6.66
CA ARG A 274 -0.87 11.43 -6.02
C ARG A 274 -0.81 9.94 -5.76
N ILE A 275 0.37 9.37 -6.01
CA ILE A 275 0.72 7.99 -5.71
C ILE A 275 1.68 8.01 -4.53
N TYR A 276 1.32 7.31 -3.46
CA TYR A 276 2.14 7.15 -2.25
C TYR A 276 2.67 5.74 -2.23
N VAL A 277 3.99 5.57 -2.25
CA VAL A 277 4.66 4.27 -2.23
C VAL A 277 5.41 4.13 -0.92
N ALA A 278 4.93 3.25 -0.04
CA ALA A 278 5.61 2.93 1.20
C ALA A 278 6.73 1.92 0.95
N CYS A 279 7.92 2.26 1.40
CA CYS A 279 9.15 1.51 1.17
C CYS A 279 9.87 1.26 2.50
N ASN A 280 11.04 0.62 2.45
CA ASN A 280 11.81 0.25 3.64
C ASN A 280 12.02 1.40 4.62
N ASP A 281 12.62 2.52 4.17
CA ASP A 281 12.99 3.67 5.02
C ASP A 281 12.30 4.96 4.62
N PHE A 282 11.53 4.94 3.54
CA PHE A 282 10.93 6.12 2.92
C PHE A 282 9.50 5.86 2.45
N THR A 283 8.68 6.90 2.45
CA THR A 283 7.53 7.00 1.55
C THR A 283 7.92 7.91 0.40
N VAL A 284 7.79 7.41 -0.82
CA VAL A 284 8.01 8.20 -2.05
C VAL A 284 6.66 8.62 -2.59
N VAL A 285 6.51 9.91 -2.89
CA VAL A 285 5.25 10.46 -3.40
C VAL A 285 5.44 10.94 -4.82
N TYR A 286 4.57 10.51 -5.71
CA TYR A 286 4.55 10.93 -7.10
C TYR A 286 3.25 11.66 -7.44
N LEU A 287 3.31 12.50 -8.46
CA LEU A 287 2.17 13.16 -9.08
C LEU A 287 1.94 12.56 -10.47
N GLU A 288 0.73 12.12 -10.73
CA GLU A 288 0.24 11.87 -12.07
C GLU A 288 -0.21 13.21 -12.68
N LYS A 289 0.60 13.76 -13.59
CA LYS A 289 0.25 15.01 -14.31
C LYS A 289 -0.85 14.75 -15.34
N ASP A 290 -0.68 13.66 -16.05
CA ASP A 290 -1.64 13.08 -17.00
C ASP A 290 -1.35 11.58 -17.13
N ALA A 291 -2.04 10.89 -18.03
CA ALA A 291 -1.92 9.44 -18.21
C ALA A 291 -0.50 8.95 -18.55
N ASP A 292 0.35 9.80 -19.11
CA ASP A 292 1.67 9.40 -19.61
C ASP A 292 2.84 10.11 -18.89
N HIS A 293 2.55 11.13 -18.07
CA HIS A 293 3.58 11.95 -17.41
C HIS A 293 3.43 11.95 -15.90
N PHE A 294 4.51 11.55 -15.23
CA PHE A 294 4.60 11.42 -13.77
C PHE A 294 5.82 12.18 -13.25
N GLU A 295 5.72 12.67 -12.02
CA GLU A 295 6.78 13.44 -11.37
C GLU A 295 6.95 12.99 -9.92
N GLU A 296 8.18 12.76 -9.46
CA GLU A 296 8.46 12.56 -8.04
C GLU A 296 8.33 13.89 -7.29
N LEU A 297 7.39 13.98 -6.35
CA LEU A 297 7.21 15.15 -5.48
C LEU A 297 8.19 15.16 -4.31
N GLY A 298 8.69 14.00 -3.92
CA GLY A 298 9.71 13.87 -2.88
C GLY A 298 9.69 12.55 -2.15
N ARG A 299 10.74 12.36 -1.34
CA ARG A 299 10.98 11.19 -0.48
C ARG A 299 10.96 11.64 0.96
N VAL A 300 10.10 11.05 1.76
CA VAL A 300 9.92 11.36 3.16
C VAL A 300 10.45 10.21 4.01
N PRO A 301 11.44 10.44 4.88
CA PRO A 301 11.96 9.39 5.75
C PRO A 301 10.88 8.86 6.70
N THR A 302 10.68 7.56 6.72
CA THR A 302 9.66 6.90 7.55
C THR A 302 10.25 5.95 8.59
N GLY A 303 11.44 5.44 8.38
CA GLY A 303 12.17 4.57 9.31
C GLY A 303 12.26 3.14 8.82
N PHE A 304 13.06 2.37 9.54
CA PHE A 304 13.40 0.99 9.19
C PHE A 304 12.16 0.13 8.96
N ARG A 305 12.09 -0.51 7.79
CA ARG A 305 11.00 -1.41 7.35
C ARG A 305 9.58 -0.80 7.51
N ALA A 306 9.48 0.53 7.46
CA ALA A 306 8.21 1.25 7.56
C ALA A 306 7.46 1.22 6.20
N LYS A 307 7.21 0.02 5.71
CA LYS A 307 6.66 -0.30 4.39
C LYS A 307 5.14 -0.45 4.36
N THR A 308 4.51 -0.48 5.53
CA THR A 308 3.06 -0.59 5.72
C THR A 308 2.45 0.78 5.96
N ALA A 309 1.51 1.20 5.13
CA ALA A 309 0.96 2.56 5.19
C ALA A 309 -0.46 2.66 4.66
N ILE A 310 -1.18 3.70 5.11
CA ILE A 310 -2.51 4.02 4.58
C ILE A 310 -2.72 5.53 4.48
N LEU A 311 -3.33 5.96 3.38
CA LEU A 311 -3.83 7.32 3.22
C LEU A 311 -5.28 7.40 3.70
N VAL A 312 -5.60 8.41 4.49
CA VAL A 312 -6.95 8.77 4.89
C VAL A 312 -7.24 10.19 4.39
N PRO A 313 -7.70 10.32 3.13
CA PRO A 313 -7.84 11.62 2.45
C PRO A 313 -8.78 12.57 3.17
N GLN A 314 -9.87 12.06 3.76
CA GLN A 314 -10.87 12.84 4.50
C GLN A 314 -10.28 13.59 5.70
N LEU A 315 -9.20 13.05 6.28
CA LEU A 315 -8.47 13.67 7.38
C LEU A 315 -7.20 14.39 6.94
N LYS A 316 -6.83 14.30 5.65
CA LYS A 316 -5.50 14.70 5.13
C LYS A 316 -4.37 14.08 5.97
N ARG A 317 -4.49 12.78 6.25
CA ARG A 317 -3.52 12.03 7.06
C ARG A 317 -2.98 10.86 6.28
N PHE A 318 -1.69 10.62 6.49
CA PHE A 318 -1.00 9.42 6.02
C PHE A 318 -0.39 8.74 7.24
N TYR A 319 -0.72 7.49 7.45
CA TYR A 319 -0.25 6.68 8.58
C TYR A 319 0.76 5.67 8.07
N VAL A 320 1.87 5.51 8.80
CA VAL A 320 2.94 4.58 8.46
C VAL A 320 3.30 3.77 9.70
N ALA A 321 3.23 2.46 9.62
CA ALA A 321 3.67 1.57 10.69
C ALA A 321 5.19 1.38 10.61
N ALA A 322 5.88 1.68 11.68
CA ALA A 322 7.32 1.50 11.83
C ALA A 322 7.58 0.38 12.85
N PRO A 323 8.17 -0.75 12.44
CA PRO A 323 8.55 -1.83 13.33
C PRO A 323 9.60 -1.40 14.35
N ARG A 324 9.70 -2.16 15.45
CA ARG A 324 10.80 -2.01 16.41
C ARG A 324 12.12 -2.30 15.74
N HIS A 325 13.09 -1.40 15.92
CA HIS A 325 14.44 -1.59 15.41
C HIS A 325 15.47 -1.01 16.39
N GLU A 326 16.43 -1.81 16.78
CA GLU A 326 17.45 -1.44 17.77
C GLU A 326 16.85 -0.80 19.03
N SER A 327 17.17 0.47 19.30
CA SER A 327 16.61 1.25 20.43
C SER A 327 15.24 1.87 20.13
N ASP A 328 14.84 1.91 18.86
CA ASP A 328 13.58 2.55 18.45
C ASP A 328 12.40 1.62 18.75
N MET A 329 11.41 2.13 19.46
CA MET A 329 10.16 1.43 19.71
C MET A 329 9.33 1.34 18.43
N ALA A 330 8.56 0.24 18.30
CA ALA A 330 7.51 0.17 17.29
C ALA A 330 6.50 1.32 17.49
N GLY A 331 5.94 1.80 16.37
CA GLY A 331 4.96 2.87 16.43
C GLY A 331 4.28 3.16 15.10
N VAL A 332 3.20 3.92 15.14
CA VAL A 332 2.54 4.44 13.95
C VAL A 332 2.85 5.92 13.81
N LYS A 333 3.56 6.27 12.75
CA LYS A 333 3.87 7.66 12.40
C LYS A 333 2.69 8.28 11.69
N VAL A 334 2.26 9.45 12.16
CA VAL A 334 1.11 10.19 11.64
C VAL A 334 1.63 11.40 10.88
N TYR A 335 1.39 11.44 9.60
CA TYR A 335 1.78 12.55 8.74
C TYR A 335 0.57 13.37 8.28
N GLU A 336 0.77 14.67 8.14
CA GLU A 336 -0.13 15.54 7.40
C GLU A 336 0.25 15.55 5.93
N VAL A 337 -0.73 15.38 5.05
CA VAL A 337 -0.57 15.55 3.60
C VAL A 337 -0.52 17.04 3.27
N GLN A 338 0.55 17.50 2.59
CA GLN A 338 0.82 18.91 2.27
C GLN A 338 0.29 19.30 0.88
#